data_15bb27ea20dbcb7f4b95b06d22474423
#
_entry.id   15bb27ea20dbcb7f4b95b06d22474423
#
_cell.length_a   1.000
_cell.length_b   1.000
_cell.length_c   1.000
_cell.angle_alpha   90.00
_cell.angle_beta   90.00
_cell.angle_gamma   90.00
#
_symmetry.space_group_name_H-M   'P 1'
#
loop_
_entity.id
_entity.type
_entity.pdbx_description
1 polymer ?
#
loop_
_entity_poly.entity_id
_entity_poly.type
_entity_poly.pdbx_seq_one_letter_code
_entity_poly.pdbx_strand_id
1 'polypeptide(L)'
;MRSFQSSIAPLIQSFIRYRKASDHWNESSSEPNLLIFERYCLMNYPGFTELTQKMVDNWCRQRDTELNESCRVRIGPVVGFVRYLKERGLTSIYEPVIPKKEPRIYIPHAFTEQELTNFFCECDSLGVHPRNEPVLTRKLTVPVFFRLLYSSGIRTTEARLLRKTDVDMEHGILNIRYSKGRNQHYIALHDSMLELIRKYDIAIEKIRPDRTYFFPARNDSFHKRSWVQKNFHDIWYGVNKAHAVAYELRHHYAVKNINRWAGLGVTFNDKLLYLSKSMGHTTIESTKYYYSIVPGLSQILREKTETGFDWIVPEVEDDESNE
;
A
#
# COMPACT_ATOMS: atom_id res chain seq x y z
N MET A 1 -11.81 22.14 -12.42
CA MET A 1 -10.65 22.08 -11.51
C MET A 1 -10.99 22.85 -10.24
N ARG A 2 -10.67 22.32 -9.07
CA ARG A 2 -10.79 23.09 -7.82
C ARG A 2 -9.60 24.02 -7.75
N SER A 3 -9.80 25.33 -7.87
CA SER A 3 -8.74 26.36 -7.86
C SER A 3 -8.63 27.02 -6.50
N PHE A 4 -7.43 27.44 -6.14
CA PHE A 4 -7.18 28.32 -5.00
C PHE A 4 -7.72 29.73 -5.33
N GLN A 5 -8.37 30.38 -4.36
CA GLN A 5 -9.14 31.62 -4.58
C GLN A 5 -8.78 32.78 -3.61
N SER A 6 -8.02 32.49 -2.55
CA SER A 6 -7.65 33.47 -1.54
C SER A 6 -6.54 34.43 -1.98
N SER A 7 -6.31 35.50 -1.20
CA SER A 7 -5.17 36.38 -1.36
C SER A 7 -3.80 35.69 -1.33
N ILE A 8 -3.69 34.56 -0.62
CA ILE A 8 -2.47 33.74 -0.55
C ILE A 8 -2.39 32.65 -1.65
N ALA A 9 -3.39 32.54 -2.52
CA ALA A 9 -3.40 31.55 -3.59
C ALA A 9 -2.15 31.57 -4.49
N PRO A 10 -1.60 32.73 -4.91
CA PRO A 10 -0.37 32.77 -5.70
C PRO A 10 0.84 32.19 -4.96
N LEU A 11 0.93 32.39 -3.64
CA LEU A 11 2.00 31.84 -2.80
C LEU A 11 1.88 30.33 -2.66
N ILE A 12 0.66 29.82 -2.45
CA ILE A 12 0.40 28.37 -2.40
C ILE A 12 0.76 27.71 -3.75
N GLN A 13 0.38 28.32 -4.88
CA GLN A 13 0.70 27.79 -6.20
C GLN A 13 2.22 27.81 -6.46
N SER A 14 2.94 28.84 -6.01
CA SER A 14 4.40 28.92 -6.10
C SER A 14 5.08 27.82 -5.26
N PHE A 15 4.58 27.58 -4.05
CA PHE A 15 5.03 26.47 -3.22
C PHE A 15 4.80 25.11 -3.87
N ILE A 16 3.61 24.87 -4.44
CA ILE A 16 3.30 23.62 -5.13
C ILE A 16 4.25 23.40 -6.31
N ARG A 17 4.50 24.44 -7.13
CA ARG A 17 5.48 24.35 -8.24
C ARG A 17 6.88 24.02 -7.75
N TYR A 18 7.34 24.69 -6.71
CA TYR A 18 8.63 24.40 -6.08
C TYR A 18 8.74 22.96 -5.59
N ARG A 19 7.70 22.45 -4.91
CA ARG A 19 7.69 21.08 -4.40
C ARG A 19 7.59 20.04 -5.51
N LYS A 20 6.85 20.32 -6.57
CA LYS A 20 6.79 19.42 -7.75
C LYS A 20 8.15 19.30 -8.44
N ALA A 21 8.92 20.36 -8.50
CA ALA A 21 10.27 20.35 -9.05
C ALA A 21 11.27 19.53 -8.22
N SER A 22 11.03 19.34 -6.92
CA SER A 22 11.91 18.57 -6.03
C SER A 22 11.66 17.06 -6.02
N ASP A 23 10.77 16.54 -6.85
CA ASP A 23 10.39 15.13 -6.97
C ASP A 23 9.83 14.44 -5.69
N HIS A 24 9.72 15.16 -4.58
CA HIS A 24 9.23 14.65 -3.29
C HIS A 24 7.81 15.11 -2.94
N TRP A 25 7.03 15.52 -3.96
CA TRP A 25 5.67 15.99 -3.78
C TRP A 25 4.63 14.86 -3.91
N ASN A 26 3.83 14.69 -2.87
CA ASN A 26 2.68 13.77 -2.94
C ASN A 26 1.43 14.56 -3.34
N GLU A 27 1.19 14.67 -4.65
CA GLU A 27 0.07 15.42 -5.21
C GLU A 27 -1.29 14.95 -4.69
N SER A 28 -1.46 13.64 -4.47
CA SER A 28 -2.74 13.04 -4.07
C SER A 28 -3.17 13.38 -2.63
N SER A 29 -2.24 13.76 -1.76
CA SER A 29 -2.53 14.11 -0.36
C SER A 29 -2.21 15.57 -0.03
N SER A 30 -1.11 16.12 -0.53
CA SER A 30 -0.62 17.43 -0.13
C SER A 30 -1.43 18.57 -0.72
N GLU A 31 -1.76 18.51 -2.00
CA GLU A 31 -2.55 19.54 -2.67
C GLU A 31 -3.99 19.61 -2.16
N PRO A 32 -4.72 18.50 -1.95
CA PRO A 32 -6.03 18.52 -1.28
C PRO A 32 -6.01 19.11 0.12
N ASN A 33 -4.97 18.82 0.93
CA ASN A 33 -4.85 19.38 2.28
C ASN A 33 -4.60 20.90 2.26
N LEU A 34 -3.80 21.40 1.33
CA LEU A 34 -3.62 22.85 1.13
C LEU A 34 -4.92 23.52 0.68
N LEU A 35 -5.69 22.88 -0.19
CA LEU A 35 -6.98 23.41 -0.63
C LEU A 35 -7.99 23.46 0.51
N ILE A 36 -8.03 22.45 1.37
CA ILE A 36 -8.90 22.44 2.55
C ILE A 36 -8.44 23.51 3.56
N PHE A 37 -7.13 23.69 3.74
CA PHE A 37 -6.57 24.77 4.57
C PHE A 37 -6.99 26.15 4.06
N GLU A 38 -6.84 26.43 2.78
CA GLU A 38 -7.27 27.69 2.18
C GLU A 38 -8.76 27.96 2.42
N ARG A 39 -9.61 26.94 2.20
CA ARG A 39 -11.05 27.06 2.48
C ARG A 39 -11.34 27.35 3.94
N TYR A 40 -10.63 26.68 4.85
CA TYR A 40 -10.73 26.96 6.27
C TYR A 40 -10.40 28.44 6.57
N CYS A 41 -9.34 28.98 5.97
CA CYS A 41 -8.95 30.38 6.13
C CYS A 41 -10.04 31.32 5.61
N LEU A 42 -10.57 31.08 4.41
CA LEU A 42 -11.65 31.89 3.83
C LEU A 42 -12.93 31.89 4.67
N MET A 43 -13.29 30.75 5.26
CA MET A 43 -14.49 30.60 6.08
C MET A 43 -14.36 31.22 7.46
N ASN A 44 -13.21 31.10 8.12
CA ASN A 44 -13.02 31.53 9.51
C ASN A 44 -12.39 32.92 9.66
N TYR A 45 -11.80 33.46 8.59
CA TYR A 45 -11.11 34.74 8.56
C TYR A 45 -11.48 35.51 7.29
N PRO A 46 -12.76 35.92 7.14
CA PRO A 46 -13.22 36.56 5.92
C PRO A 46 -12.46 37.89 5.68
N GLY A 47 -12.06 38.11 4.43
CA GLY A 47 -11.34 39.34 4.05
C GLY A 47 -9.86 39.38 4.42
N PHE A 48 -9.26 38.28 4.88
CA PHE A 48 -7.82 38.28 5.16
C PHE A 48 -6.99 38.51 3.89
N THR A 49 -5.95 39.33 4.02
CA THR A 49 -5.03 39.65 2.91
C THR A 49 -3.71 38.90 3.00
N GLU A 50 -3.31 38.52 4.20
CA GLU A 50 -2.08 37.78 4.47
C GLU A 50 -2.29 36.64 5.49
N LEU A 51 -1.38 35.71 5.51
CA LEU A 51 -1.39 34.58 6.45
C LEU A 51 -0.92 35.07 7.82
N THR A 52 -1.63 34.68 8.88
CA THR A 52 -1.28 35.03 10.26
C THR A 52 -0.93 33.80 11.09
N GLN A 53 -0.16 34.01 12.19
CA GLN A 53 0.16 32.91 13.13
C GLN A 53 -1.11 32.24 13.66
N LYS A 54 -2.11 33.00 14.03
CA LYS A 54 -3.39 32.53 14.57
C LYS A 54 -4.11 31.56 13.59
N MET A 55 -4.10 31.89 12.29
CA MET A 55 -4.72 31.05 11.25
C MET A 55 -4.01 29.69 11.16
N VAL A 56 -2.69 29.72 11.17
CA VAL A 56 -1.84 28.52 11.07
C VAL A 56 -1.96 27.67 12.32
N ASP A 57 -1.88 28.27 13.52
CA ASP A 57 -1.96 27.54 14.79
C ASP A 57 -3.32 26.87 14.97
N ASN A 58 -4.41 27.60 14.67
CA ASN A 58 -5.76 27.06 14.79
C ASN A 58 -6.00 25.90 13.82
N TRP A 59 -5.46 25.98 12.59
CA TRP A 59 -5.53 24.87 11.66
C TRP A 59 -4.69 23.68 12.10
N CYS A 60 -3.47 23.94 12.58
CA CYS A 60 -2.51 22.91 12.94
C CYS A 60 -2.78 22.25 14.29
N ARG A 61 -3.67 22.82 15.11
CA ARG A 61 -4.10 22.19 16.37
C ARG A 61 -4.65 20.80 16.10
N GLN A 62 -4.19 19.82 16.85
CA GLN A 62 -4.72 18.45 16.78
C GLN A 62 -6.18 18.46 17.27
N ARG A 63 -7.04 17.75 16.57
CA ARG A 63 -8.46 17.60 16.92
C ARG A 63 -8.63 16.49 17.95
N ASP A 64 -9.64 16.57 18.80
CA ASP A 64 -9.84 15.66 19.93
C ASP A 64 -9.90 14.17 19.53
N THR A 65 -10.46 13.85 18.37
CA THR A 65 -10.57 12.48 17.84
C THR A 65 -9.51 12.14 16.77
N GLU A 66 -8.54 13.04 16.54
CA GLU A 66 -7.55 12.88 15.48
C GLU A 66 -6.30 12.15 15.98
N LEU A 67 -5.97 11.03 15.35
CA LEU A 67 -4.71 10.32 15.61
C LEU A 67 -3.52 11.16 15.16
N ASN A 68 -2.36 11.03 15.85
CA ASN A 68 -1.13 11.74 15.52
C ASN A 68 -0.76 11.63 14.04
N GLU A 69 -0.85 10.45 13.45
CA GLU A 69 -0.52 10.25 12.03
C GLU A 69 -1.50 10.98 11.09
N SER A 70 -2.78 11.00 11.42
CA SER A 70 -3.78 11.75 10.65
C SER A 70 -3.54 13.26 10.74
N CYS A 71 -3.22 13.76 11.93
CA CYS A 71 -2.82 15.14 12.15
C CYS A 71 -1.58 15.50 11.30
N ARG A 72 -0.53 14.68 11.38
CA ARG A 72 0.71 14.85 10.58
C ARG A 72 0.45 14.96 9.09
N VAL A 73 -0.41 14.08 8.55
CA VAL A 73 -0.77 14.08 7.12
C VAL A 73 -1.55 15.35 6.75
N ARG A 74 -2.45 15.81 7.62
CA ARG A 74 -3.26 17.01 7.40
C ARG A 74 -2.44 18.29 7.46
N ILE A 75 -1.60 18.44 8.49
CA ILE A 75 -0.86 19.69 8.73
C ILE A 75 0.49 19.75 7.98
N GLY A 76 1.09 18.62 7.65
CA GLY A 76 2.41 18.55 7.03
C GLY A 76 2.59 19.46 5.80
N PRO A 77 1.64 19.50 4.85
CA PRO A 77 1.70 20.42 3.71
C PRO A 77 1.68 21.88 4.11
N VAL A 78 0.93 22.25 5.16
CA VAL A 78 0.84 23.63 5.67
C VAL A 78 2.13 24.04 6.38
N VAL A 79 2.68 23.16 7.21
CA VAL A 79 4.00 23.39 7.85
C VAL A 79 5.09 23.56 6.79
N GLY A 80 5.08 22.70 5.75
CA GLY A 80 5.99 22.83 4.61
C GLY A 80 5.81 24.16 3.85
N PHE A 81 4.58 24.64 3.72
CA PHE A 81 4.27 25.93 3.10
C PHE A 81 4.78 27.10 3.94
N VAL A 82 4.55 27.10 5.26
CA VAL A 82 5.07 28.12 6.18
C VAL A 82 6.59 28.17 6.14
N ARG A 83 7.28 27.01 6.17
CA ARG A 83 8.74 26.91 6.03
C ARG A 83 9.22 27.53 4.73
N TYR A 84 8.58 27.20 3.61
CA TYR A 84 8.88 27.76 2.30
C TYR A 84 8.79 29.28 2.26
N LEU A 85 7.74 29.88 2.89
CA LEU A 85 7.59 31.32 2.99
C LEU A 85 8.68 31.95 3.88
N LYS A 86 8.98 31.32 5.02
CA LYS A 86 10.00 31.79 5.97
C LYS A 86 11.39 31.82 5.36
N GLU A 87 11.80 30.75 4.68
CA GLU A 87 13.09 30.65 3.99
C GLU A 87 13.28 31.74 2.90
N ARG A 88 12.19 32.33 2.43
CA ARG A 88 12.18 33.42 1.43
C ARG A 88 11.94 34.81 2.02
N GLY A 89 11.88 34.92 3.34
CA GLY A 89 11.59 36.20 4.00
C GLY A 89 10.18 36.72 3.76
N LEU A 90 9.24 35.87 3.32
CA LEU A 90 7.87 36.26 2.98
C LEU A 90 6.92 36.20 4.19
N THR A 91 7.37 35.71 5.33
CA THR A 91 6.58 35.63 6.57
C THR A 91 7.47 35.59 7.80
N SER A 92 6.97 36.05 8.92
CA SER A 92 7.56 35.91 10.26
C SER A 92 6.90 34.80 11.09
N ILE A 93 5.97 34.03 10.51
CA ILE A 93 5.23 32.97 11.18
C ILE A 93 6.18 31.87 11.65
N TYR A 94 6.02 31.42 12.88
CA TYR A 94 6.73 30.27 13.43
C TYR A 94 6.12 28.95 12.89
N GLU A 95 6.98 27.99 12.59
CA GLU A 95 6.53 26.68 12.14
C GLU A 95 5.78 25.95 13.26
N PRO A 96 4.54 25.47 13.00
CA PRO A 96 3.83 24.66 13.97
C PRO A 96 4.54 23.35 14.26
N VAL A 97 4.44 22.89 15.50
CA VAL A 97 5.01 21.61 15.93
C VAL A 97 4.20 20.47 15.30
N ILE A 98 4.89 19.58 14.62
CA ILE A 98 4.29 18.36 14.08
C ILE A 98 4.26 17.30 15.20
N PRO A 99 3.12 16.66 15.52
CA PRO A 99 3.03 15.59 16.51
C PRO A 99 4.04 14.48 16.24
N LYS A 100 4.60 13.87 17.27
CA LYS A 100 5.53 12.74 17.12
C LYS A 100 4.82 11.56 16.44
N LYS A 101 5.56 10.86 15.58
CA LYS A 101 5.07 9.63 14.97
C LYS A 101 4.97 8.55 16.04
N GLU A 102 3.78 7.99 16.19
CA GLU A 102 3.58 6.83 17.06
C GLU A 102 3.95 5.55 16.31
N PRO A 103 4.68 4.63 16.96
CA PRO A 103 4.92 3.33 16.39
C PRO A 103 3.58 2.58 16.26
N ARG A 104 3.17 2.28 15.04
CA ARG A 104 2.02 1.40 14.81
C ARG A 104 2.52 -0.02 14.70
N ILE A 105 2.06 -0.86 15.61
CA ILE A 105 2.18 -2.31 15.47
C ILE A 105 0.97 -2.74 14.63
N TYR A 106 1.17 -2.88 13.32
CA TYR A 106 0.17 -3.47 12.45
C TYR A 106 0.49 -4.95 12.29
N ILE A 107 -0.42 -5.79 12.75
CA ILE A 107 -0.33 -7.25 12.56
C ILE A 107 -1.25 -7.59 11.38
N PRO A 108 -0.69 -7.94 10.20
CA PRO A 108 -1.50 -8.35 9.07
C PRO A 108 -2.23 -9.66 9.37
N HIS A 109 -3.40 -9.85 8.75
CA HIS A 109 -4.10 -11.12 8.80
C HIS A 109 -3.24 -12.24 8.20
N ALA A 110 -3.05 -13.31 8.97
CA ALA A 110 -2.37 -14.52 8.50
C ALA A 110 -3.41 -15.42 7.82
N PHE A 111 -3.46 -15.39 6.49
CA PHE A 111 -4.40 -16.21 5.72
C PHE A 111 -4.16 -17.70 5.94
N THR A 112 -5.22 -18.41 6.26
CA THR A 112 -5.24 -19.87 6.22
C THR A 112 -5.41 -20.36 4.77
N GLU A 113 -5.03 -21.60 4.48
CA GLU A 113 -5.23 -22.21 3.16
C GLU A 113 -6.72 -22.32 2.82
N GLN A 114 -7.57 -22.59 3.80
CA GLN A 114 -9.01 -22.66 3.59
C GLN A 114 -9.60 -21.30 3.22
N GLU A 115 -9.22 -20.24 3.90
CA GLU A 115 -9.67 -18.88 3.58
C GLU A 115 -9.26 -18.45 2.17
N LEU A 116 -8.03 -18.76 1.76
CA LEU A 116 -7.55 -18.49 0.41
C LEU A 116 -8.29 -19.32 -0.65
N THR A 117 -8.55 -20.57 -0.36
CA THR A 117 -9.34 -21.46 -1.24
C THR A 117 -10.74 -20.90 -1.42
N ASN A 118 -11.43 -20.59 -0.33
CA ASN A 118 -12.77 -19.98 -0.36
C ASN A 118 -12.77 -18.68 -1.19
N PHE A 119 -11.81 -17.80 -0.92
CA PHE A 119 -11.69 -16.53 -1.63
C PHE A 119 -11.47 -16.70 -3.14
N PHE A 120 -10.55 -17.58 -3.56
CA PHE A 120 -10.27 -17.77 -4.98
C PHE A 120 -11.39 -18.54 -5.70
N CYS A 121 -12.06 -19.48 -5.04
CA CYS A 121 -13.26 -20.13 -5.59
C CYS A 121 -14.37 -19.10 -5.82
N GLU A 122 -14.60 -18.20 -4.88
CA GLU A 122 -15.59 -17.14 -5.05
C GLU A 122 -15.21 -16.12 -6.13
N CYS A 123 -13.90 -15.79 -6.29
CA CYS A 123 -13.42 -15.01 -7.43
C CYS A 123 -13.79 -15.65 -8.78
N ASP A 124 -13.69 -16.99 -8.88
CA ASP A 124 -13.96 -17.71 -10.12
C ASP A 124 -15.46 -17.86 -10.38
N SER A 125 -16.30 -17.85 -9.33
CA SER A 125 -17.75 -18.00 -9.40
C SER A 125 -18.51 -16.73 -9.76
N LEU A 126 -17.82 -15.60 -9.93
CA LEU A 126 -18.43 -14.31 -10.27
C LEU A 126 -19.38 -14.44 -11.48
N GLY A 127 -20.62 -13.96 -11.30
CA GLY A 127 -21.67 -14.05 -12.29
C GLY A 127 -21.32 -13.39 -13.63
N VAL A 128 -21.92 -13.90 -14.70
CA VAL A 128 -21.78 -13.38 -16.07
C VAL A 128 -23.06 -12.70 -16.49
N HIS A 129 -22.94 -11.53 -17.12
CA HIS A 129 -24.02 -10.94 -17.91
C HIS A 129 -23.48 -10.67 -19.32
N PRO A 130 -23.81 -11.52 -20.31
CA PRO A 130 -23.18 -11.49 -21.64
C PRO A 130 -23.26 -10.15 -22.36
N ARG A 131 -24.34 -9.38 -22.09
CA ARG A 131 -24.57 -8.07 -22.71
C ARG A 131 -24.06 -6.89 -21.87
N ASN A 132 -23.45 -7.15 -20.69
CA ASN A 132 -22.92 -6.11 -19.81
C ASN A 132 -21.40 -6.19 -19.78
N GLU A 133 -20.75 -5.46 -20.65
CA GLU A 133 -19.29 -5.42 -20.79
C GLU A 133 -18.55 -5.14 -19.48
N PRO A 134 -18.97 -4.20 -18.61
CA PRO A 134 -18.35 -4.00 -17.29
C PRO A 134 -18.41 -5.25 -16.40
N VAL A 135 -19.49 -6.01 -16.42
CA VAL A 135 -19.64 -7.25 -15.65
C VAL A 135 -18.72 -8.32 -16.21
N LEU A 136 -18.66 -8.46 -17.52
CA LEU A 136 -17.77 -9.41 -18.18
C LEU A 136 -16.30 -9.08 -17.94
N THR A 137 -15.92 -7.80 -18.10
CA THR A 137 -14.56 -7.34 -17.79
C THR A 137 -14.19 -7.62 -16.32
N ARG A 138 -15.11 -7.36 -15.38
CA ARG A 138 -14.91 -7.66 -13.96
C ARG A 138 -14.67 -9.15 -13.72
N LYS A 139 -15.50 -10.01 -14.32
CA LYS A 139 -15.36 -11.48 -14.20
C LYS A 139 -14.01 -11.98 -14.69
N LEU A 140 -13.52 -11.46 -15.79
CA LEU A 140 -12.19 -11.83 -16.32
C LEU A 140 -11.04 -11.26 -15.44
N THR A 141 -11.19 -10.00 -15.01
CA THR A 141 -10.11 -9.26 -14.36
C THR A 141 -9.91 -9.67 -12.90
N VAL A 142 -10.96 -9.82 -12.13
CA VAL A 142 -10.86 -10.01 -10.66
C VAL A 142 -10.10 -11.28 -10.28
N PRO A 143 -10.36 -12.45 -10.85
CA PRO A 143 -9.64 -13.69 -10.51
C PRO A 143 -8.14 -13.60 -10.80
N VAL A 144 -7.78 -12.97 -11.91
CA VAL A 144 -6.39 -12.85 -12.35
C VAL A 144 -5.66 -11.78 -11.55
N PHE A 145 -6.31 -10.65 -11.28
CA PHE A 145 -5.75 -9.55 -10.51
C PHE A 145 -5.36 -9.97 -9.09
N PHE A 146 -6.25 -10.65 -8.37
CA PHE A 146 -5.95 -11.08 -7.00
C PHE A 146 -4.94 -12.24 -6.95
N ARG A 147 -4.97 -13.16 -7.93
CA ARG A 147 -3.92 -14.20 -8.04
C ARG A 147 -2.56 -13.59 -8.35
N LEU A 148 -2.50 -12.52 -9.14
CA LEU A 148 -1.25 -11.81 -9.37
C LEU A 148 -0.71 -11.17 -8.08
N LEU A 149 -1.57 -10.52 -7.28
CA LEU A 149 -1.16 -9.99 -5.97
C LEU A 149 -0.62 -11.08 -5.04
N TYR A 150 -1.31 -12.21 -5.00
CA TYR A 150 -0.97 -13.36 -4.15
C TYR A 150 0.33 -14.04 -4.56
N SER A 151 0.52 -14.27 -5.86
CA SER A 151 1.63 -15.09 -6.39
C SER A 151 2.94 -14.32 -6.59
N SER A 152 2.87 -13.00 -6.72
CA SER A 152 4.04 -12.16 -7.03
C SER A 152 4.39 -11.15 -5.96
N GLY A 153 3.49 -10.90 -5.02
CA GLY A 153 3.67 -9.86 -4.02
C GLY A 153 3.71 -8.43 -4.57
N ILE A 154 3.27 -8.20 -5.82
CA ILE A 154 3.17 -6.87 -6.43
C ILE A 154 2.28 -5.94 -5.60
N ARG A 155 2.61 -4.63 -5.53
CA ARG A 155 1.73 -3.67 -4.85
C ARG A 155 0.43 -3.48 -5.63
N THR A 156 -0.67 -3.30 -4.91
CA THR A 156 -1.99 -3.04 -5.54
C THR A 156 -1.96 -1.83 -6.49
N THR A 157 -1.15 -0.82 -6.20
CA THR A 157 -0.99 0.34 -7.08
C THR A 157 -0.21 -0.01 -8.34
N GLU A 158 0.84 -0.80 -8.24
CA GLU A 158 1.65 -1.27 -9.38
C GLU A 158 0.80 -2.13 -10.31
N ALA A 159 0.07 -3.10 -9.76
CA ALA A 159 -0.84 -3.96 -10.55
C ALA A 159 -1.92 -3.14 -11.28
N ARG A 160 -2.50 -2.13 -10.63
CA ARG A 160 -3.51 -1.25 -11.26
C ARG A 160 -2.95 -0.39 -12.39
N LEU A 161 -1.70 0.02 -12.30
CA LEU A 161 -1.03 0.90 -13.25
C LEU A 161 -0.21 0.13 -14.30
N LEU A 162 -0.20 -1.21 -14.22
CA LEU A 162 0.51 -2.07 -15.15
C LEU A 162 -0.04 -1.86 -16.57
N ARG A 163 0.82 -1.51 -17.50
CA ARG A 163 0.46 -1.36 -18.91
C ARG A 163 0.59 -2.68 -19.65
N LYS A 164 -0.13 -2.84 -20.76
CA LYS A 164 -0.01 -4.00 -21.64
C LYS A 164 1.44 -4.20 -22.09
N THR A 165 2.13 -3.10 -22.44
CA THR A 165 3.54 -3.09 -22.89
C THR A 165 4.56 -3.39 -21.77
N ASP A 166 4.13 -3.45 -20.52
CA ASP A 166 5.00 -3.74 -19.38
C ASP A 166 5.01 -5.24 -19.01
N VAL A 167 4.23 -6.05 -19.74
CA VAL A 167 4.11 -7.50 -19.53
C VAL A 167 4.81 -8.23 -20.65
N ASP A 168 5.94 -8.85 -20.31
CA ASP A 168 6.64 -9.78 -21.22
C ASP A 168 6.01 -11.17 -21.10
N MET A 169 5.21 -11.52 -22.13
CA MET A 169 4.49 -12.78 -22.17
C MET A 169 5.40 -13.97 -22.57
N GLU A 170 6.56 -13.70 -23.16
CA GLU A 170 7.51 -14.73 -23.57
C GLU A 170 8.30 -15.22 -22.37
N HIS A 171 8.90 -14.29 -21.63
CA HIS A 171 9.78 -14.61 -20.50
C HIS A 171 9.08 -14.59 -19.12
N GLY A 172 7.79 -14.21 -19.08
CA GLY A 172 7.04 -14.14 -17.81
C GLY A 172 7.53 -13.05 -16.87
N ILE A 173 7.88 -11.88 -17.41
CA ILE A 173 8.44 -10.76 -16.64
C ILE A 173 7.49 -9.57 -16.67
N LEU A 174 7.26 -8.96 -15.51
CA LEU A 174 6.57 -7.68 -15.37
C LEU A 174 7.59 -6.56 -15.14
N ASN A 175 7.55 -5.53 -15.97
CA ASN A 175 8.34 -4.31 -15.82
C ASN A 175 7.56 -3.26 -15.02
N ILE A 176 7.86 -3.10 -13.74
CA ILE A 176 7.19 -2.16 -12.86
C ILE A 176 7.84 -0.78 -12.96
N ARG A 177 7.27 0.09 -13.80
CA ARG A 177 7.77 1.45 -14.04
C ARG A 177 7.30 2.46 -13.00
N TYR A 178 6.09 2.27 -12.44
CA TYR A 178 5.45 3.20 -11.53
C TYR A 178 5.31 2.59 -10.15
N SER A 179 6.29 2.85 -9.28
CA SER A 179 6.31 2.39 -7.89
C SER A 179 6.35 3.56 -6.91
N LYS A 180 5.92 3.32 -5.67
CA LYS A 180 6.11 4.26 -4.57
C LYS A 180 7.61 4.42 -4.33
N GLY A 181 8.12 5.63 -4.45
CA GLY A 181 9.57 5.91 -4.34
C GLY A 181 10.33 5.84 -5.65
N ARG A 182 9.63 5.73 -6.80
CA ARG A 182 10.19 5.74 -8.19
C ARG A 182 11.19 4.61 -8.49
N ASN A 183 11.21 3.54 -7.71
CA ASN A 183 12.07 2.40 -7.98
C ASN A 183 11.43 1.50 -9.03
N GLN A 184 11.93 1.60 -10.25
CA GLN A 184 11.65 0.62 -11.29
C GLN A 184 12.24 -0.73 -10.86
N HIS A 185 11.49 -1.80 -11.05
CA HIS A 185 11.93 -3.16 -10.78
C HIS A 185 11.20 -4.17 -11.64
N TYR A 186 11.74 -5.38 -11.70
CA TYR A 186 11.17 -6.48 -12.44
C TYR A 186 10.61 -7.53 -11.48
N ILE A 187 9.50 -8.15 -11.89
CA ILE A 187 8.89 -9.28 -11.20
C ILE A 187 8.86 -10.45 -12.16
N ALA A 188 9.48 -11.57 -11.81
CA ALA A 188 9.35 -12.82 -12.52
C ALA A 188 8.09 -13.55 -12.06
N LEU A 189 7.29 -14.02 -13.00
CA LEU A 189 6.08 -14.79 -12.75
C LEU A 189 6.39 -16.28 -12.69
N HIS A 190 5.68 -17.00 -11.84
CA HIS A 190 5.65 -18.45 -11.89
C HIS A 190 4.91 -18.93 -13.14
N ASP A 191 5.30 -20.06 -13.73
CA ASP A 191 4.75 -20.58 -14.99
C ASP A 191 3.22 -20.65 -14.99
N SER A 192 2.62 -21.14 -13.91
CA SER A 192 1.16 -21.21 -13.77
C SER A 192 0.48 -19.83 -13.78
N MET A 193 1.16 -18.80 -13.25
CA MET A 193 0.64 -17.44 -13.31
C MET A 193 0.81 -16.84 -14.69
N LEU A 194 1.92 -17.12 -15.37
CA LEU A 194 2.16 -16.71 -16.74
C LEU A 194 1.10 -17.30 -17.70
N GLU A 195 0.79 -18.59 -17.54
CA GLU A 195 -0.28 -19.23 -18.31
C GLU A 195 -1.64 -18.56 -18.08
N LEU A 196 -1.97 -18.26 -16.83
CA LEU A 196 -3.20 -17.56 -16.48
C LEU A 196 -3.26 -16.15 -17.09
N ILE A 197 -2.16 -15.42 -17.05
CA ILE A 197 -2.04 -14.07 -17.65
C ILE A 197 -2.20 -14.15 -19.17
N ARG A 198 -1.62 -15.12 -19.84
CA ARG A 198 -1.79 -15.35 -21.29
C ARG A 198 -3.27 -15.60 -21.63
N LYS A 199 -3.94 -16.47 -20.90
CA LYS A 199 -5.38 -16.75 -21.09
C LYS A 199 -6.22 -15.50 -20.87
N TYR A 200 -5.90 -14.73 -19.84
CA TYR A 200 -6.55 -13.45 -19.57
C TYR A 200 -6.34 -12.45 -20.71
N ASP A 201 -5.11 -12.30 -21.19
CA ASP A 201 -4.78 -11.37 -22.26
C ASP A 201 -5.58 -11.65 -23.53
N ILE A 202 -5.64 -12.93 -23.95
CA ILE A 202 -6.44 -13.37 -25.09
C ILE A 202 -7.93 -13.07 -24.90
N ALA A 203 -8.46 -13.30 -23.70
CA ALA A 203 -9.87 -13.10 -23.41
C ALA A 203 -10.25 -11.61 -23.36
N ILE A 204 -9.44 -10.78 -22.68
CA ILE A 204 -9.73 -9.36 -22.56
C ILE A 204 -9.47 -8.58 -23.85
N GLU A 205 -8.56 -9.07 -24.71
CA GLU A 205 -8.29 -8.50 -26.04
C GLU A 205 -9.55 -8.46 -26.91
N LYS A 206 -10.39 -9.48 -26.80
CA LYS A 206 -11.68 -9.55 -27.55
C LYS A 206 -12.68 -8.48 -27.11
N ILE A 207 -12.53 -7.95 -25.89
CA ILE A 207 -13.43 -6.94 -25.32
C ILE A 207 -12.83 -5.54 -25.41
N ARG A 208 -11.51 -5.45 -25.25
CA ARG A 208 -10.72 -4.21 -25.15
C ARG A 208 -9.41 -4.34 -25.95
N PRO A 209 -9.47 -4.37 -27.28
CA PRO A 209 -8.27 -4.61 -28.12
C PRO A 209 -7.20 -3.52 -27.97
N ASP A 210 -7.62 -2.26 -27.88
CA ASP A 210 -6.71 -1.10 -27.85
C ASP A 210 -6.38 -0.60 -26.44
N ARG A 211 -6.47 -1.49 -25.43
CA ARG A 211 -6.25 -1.09 -24.05
C ARG A 211 -4.80 -0.70 -23.78
N THR A 212 -4.62 0.40 -23.09
CA THR A 212 -3.31 0.86 -22.56
C THR A 212 -2.91 0.07 -21.32
N TYR A 213 -3.87 -0.13 -20.40
CA TYR A 213 -3.61 -0.82 -19.13
C TYR A 213 -3.87 -2.33 -19.26
N PHE A 214 -3.01 -3.10 -18.60
CA PHE A 214 -3.14 -4.56 -18.62
C PHE A 214 -4.48 -5.00 -18.02
N PHE A 215 -4.86 -4.37 -16.90
CA PHE A 215 -6.18 -4.49 -16.28
C PHE A 215 -7.00 -3.22 -16.55
N PRO A 216 -7.72 -3.16 -17.66
CA PRO A 216 -8.40 -1.94 -18.08
C PRO A 216 -9.65 -1.64 -17.24
N ALA A 217 -9.80 -0.39 -16.86
CA ALA A 217 -11.05 0.16 -16.35
C ALA A 217 -11.85 0.82 -17.51
N ARG A 218 -12.94 1.52 -17.19
CA ARG A 218 -13.72 2.26 -18.16
C ARG A 218 -12.88 3.32 -18.89
N ASN A 219 -13.17 3.59 -20.16
CA ASN A 219 -12.56 4.64 -20.98
C ASN A 219 -11.04 4.55 -21.03
N ASP A 220 -10.52 3.36 -21.23
CA ASP A 220 -9.07 3.08 -21.29
C ASP A 220 -8.29 3.73 -20.14
N SER A 221 -8.82 3.65 -18.94
CA SER A 221 -8.18 4.11 -17.71
C SER A 221 -7.80 2.95 -16.80
N PHE A 222 -7.07 3.23 -15.73
CA PHE A 222 -6.72 2.25 -14.71
C PHE A 222 -7.78 2.19 -13.60
N HIS A 223 -7.89 1.05 -12.93
CA HIS A 223 -8.79 0.88 -11.80
C HIS A 223 -8.39 1.79 -10.62
N LYS A 224 -9.36 2.42 -9.96
CA LYS A 224 -9.17 3.19 -8.73
C LYS A 224 -8.84 2.27 -7.55
N ARG A 225 -8.19 2.80 -6.51
CA ARG A 225 -7.94 2.06 -5.26
C ARG A 225 -9.23 1.49 -4.66
N SER A 226 -10.31 2.26 -4.71
CA SER A 226 -11.63 1.84 -4.23
C SER A 226 -12.19 0.62 -4.97
N TRP A 227 -11.85 0.43 -6.25
CA TRP A 227 -12.25 -0.76 -7.00
C TRP A 227 -11.61 -2.03 -6.42
N VAL A 228 -10.31 -1.98 -6.10
CA VAL A 228 -9.61 -3.11 -5.47
C VAL A 228 -10.21 -3.42 -4.11
N GLN A 229 -10.39 -2.38 -3.29
CA GLN A 229 -10.94 -2.54 -1.94
C GLN A 229 -12.36 -3.12 -1.98
N LYS A 230 -13.22 -2.58 -2.86
CA LYS A 230 -14.60 -3.05 -2.98
C LYS A 230 -14.66 -4.51 -3.44
N ASN A 231 -13.93 -4.88 -4.50
CA ASN A 231 -13.98 -6.25 -5.00
C ASN A 231 -13.40 -7.25 -3.99
N PHE A 232 -12.30 -6.90 -3.32
CA PHE A 232 -11.75 -7.75 -2.27
C PHE A 232 -12.75 -7.92 -1.12
N HIS A 233 -13.31 -6.83 -0.63
CA HIS A 233 -14.25 -6.81 0.47
C HIS A 233 -15.53 -7.63 0.14
N ASP A 234 -16.15 -7.35 -0.99
CA ASP A 234 -17.41 -8.01 -1.39
C ASP A 234 -17.22 -9.53 -1.50
N ILE A 235 -16.08 -9.98 -2.07
CA ILE A 235 -15.76 -11.40 -2.22
C ILE A 235 -15.35 -12.02 -0.89
N TRP A 236 -14.42 -11.37 -0.18
CA TRP A 236 -13.85 -11.90 1.06
C TRP A 236 -14.91 -12.15 2.13
N TYR A 237 -15.72 -11.13 2.42
CA TYR A 237 -16.75 -11.25 3.46
C TYR A 237 -17.99 -12.06 3.02
N GLY A 238 -18.11 -12.39 1.75
CA GLY A 238 -19.09 -13.37 1.27
C GLY A 238 -18.79 -14.79 1.73
N VAL A 239 -17.51 -15.13 1.95
CA VAL A 239 -17.07 -16.51 2.21
C VAL A 239 -16.18 -16.68 3.45
N ASN A 240 -15.65 -15.60 4.01
CA ASN A 240 -14.77 -15.59 5.18
C ASN A 240 -15.25 -14.60 6.24
N LYS A 241 -14.90 -14.83 7.52
CA LYS A 241 -15.36 -13.99 8.66
C LYS A 241 -14.28 -13.05 9.19
N ALA A 242 -13.01 -13.44 9.10
CA ALA A 242 -11.90 -12.66 9.62
C ALA A 242 -11.72 -11.34 8.86
N HIS A 243 -11.25 -10.30 9.55
CA HIS A 243 -10.93 -9.04 8.90
C HIS A 243 -9.66 -9.18 8.05
N ALA A 244 -9.77 -8.87 6.77
CA ALA A 244 -8.61 -8.84 5.87
C ALA A 244 -8.74 -7.76 4.80
N VAL A 245 -7.63 -7.37 4.22
CA VAL A 245 -7.56 -6.40 3.11
C VAL A 245 -6.66 -6.91 1.98
N ALA A 246 -6.92 -6.48 0.76
CA ALA A 246 -6.18 -6.93 -0.43
C ALA A 246 -4.64 -6.78 -0.33
N TYR A 247 -4.16 -5.78 0.43
CA TYR A 247 -2.73 -5.56 0.60
C TYR A 247 -2.05 -6.68 1.40
N GLU A 248 -2.80 -7.41 2.21
CA GLU A 248 -2.27 -8.51 3.02
C GLU A 248 -1.89 -9.74 2.18
N LEU A 249 -2.42 -9.88 0.96
CA LEU A 249 -1.93 -10.88 -0.01
C LEU A 249 -0.43 -10.71 -0.28
N ARG A 250 0.06 -9.47 -0.33
CA ARG A 250 1.48 -9.18 -0.46
C ARG A 250 2.27 -9.53 0.82
N HIS A 251 1.69 -9.30 2.00
CA HIS A 251 2.30 -9.74 3.27
C HIS A 251 2.41 -11.27 3.29
N HIS A 252 1.33 -11.96 2.92
CA HIS A 252 1.31 -13.42 2.83
C HIS A 252 2.39 -13.95 1.88
N TYR A 253 2.52 -13.36 0.68
CA TYR A 253 3.58 -13.72 -0.28
C TYR A 253 4.97 -13.62 0.34
N ALA A 254 5.28 -12.51 1.01
CA ALA A 254 6.57 -12.30 1.64
C ALA A 254 6.83 -13.32 2.78
N VAL A 255 5.88 -13.46 3.70
CA VAL A 255 5.97 -14.39 4.84
C VAL A 255 6.12 -15.82 4.36
N LYS A 256 5.30 -16.26 3.38
CA LYS A 256 5.36 -17.63 2.83
C LYS A 256 6.72 -17.94 2.19
N ASN A 257 7.31 -17.00 1.46
CA ASN A 257 8.64 -17.16 0.88
C ASN A 257 9.73 -17.21 1.94
N ILE A 258 9.68 -16.33 2.94
CA ILE A 258 10.64 -16.30 4.04
C ILE A 258 10.59 -17.61 4.83
N ASN A 259 9.39 -18.11 5.16
CA ASN A 259 9.22 -19.39 5.85
C ASN A 259 9.78 -20.58 5.05
N ARG A 260 9.53 -20.59 3.73
CA ARG A 260 10.05 -21.65 2.85
C ARG A 260 11.57 -21.70 2.82
N TRP A 261 12.22 -20.58 3.03
CA TRP A 261 13.69 -20.46 2.99
C TRP A 261 14.34 -20.54 4.37
N ALA A 262 13.55 -20.55 5.43
CA ALA A 262 14.06 -20.78 6.77
C ALA A 262 14.81 -22.12 6.80
N GLY A 263 16.02 -22.10 7.34
CA GLY A 263 16.88 -23.30 7.38
C GLY A 263 17.88 -23.46 6.21
N LEU A 264 17.79 -22.63 5.15
CA LEU A 264 18.70 -22.70 4.01
C LEU A 264 20.11 -22.10 4.25
N GLY A 265 20.42 -21.68 5.48
CA GLY A 265 21.76 -21.17 5.84
C GLY A 265 22.16 -19.93 5.04
N VAL A 266 23.36 -19.95 4.45
CA VAL A 266 23.96 -18.80 3.72
C VAL A 266 23.09 -18.33 2.55
N THR A 267 22.42 -19.25 1.87
CA THR A 267 21.56 -18.92 0.71
C THR A 267 20.30 -18.15 1.09
N PHE A 268 19.95 -18.10 2.38
CA PHE A 268 18.82 -17.32 2.89
C PHE A 268 18.97 -15.81 2.62
N ASN A 269 20.17 -15.28 2.85
CA ASN A 269 20.44 -13.85 2.67
C ASN A 269 20.31 -13.44 1.19
N ASP A 270 20.80 -14.26 0.28
CA ASP A 270 20.67 -14.04 -1.17
C ASP A 270 19.19 -14.01 -1.60
N LYS A 271 18.44 -15.00 -1.13
CA LYS A 271 16.99 -15.10 -1.41
C LYS A 271 16.22 -13.93 -0.81
N LEU A 272 16.58 -13.46 0.39
CA LEU A 272 15.99 -12.28 1.01
C LEU A 272 16.29 -11.01 0.19
N LEU A 273 17.48 -10.89 -0.38
CA LEU A 273 17.86 -9.79 -1.26
C LEU A 273 17.04 -9.82 -2.56
N TYR A 274 16.87 -10.99 -3.18
CA TYR A 274 16.04 -11.15 -4.38
C TYR A 274 14.57 -10.81 -4.08
N LEU A 275 14.04 -11.27 -2.95
CA LEU A 275 12.68 -10.90 -2.52
C LEU A 275 12.56 -9.38 -2.33
N SER A 276 13.54 -8.76 -1.68
CA SER A 276 13.58 -7.31 -1.49
C SER A 276 13.51 -6.55 -2.82
N LYS A 277 14.32 -6.94 -3.79
CA LYS A 277 14.36 -6.35 -5.13
C LYS A 277 13.04 -6.60 -5.89
N SER A 278 12.55 -7.83 -5.91
CA SER A 278 11.29 -8.20 -6.57
C SER A 278 10.10 -7.45 -5.97
N MET A 279 10.09 -7.22 -4.66
CA MET A 279 9.07 -6.41 -4.02
C MET A 279 9.26 -4.89 -4.18
N GLY A 280 10.34 -4.44 -4.84
CA GLY A 280 10.66 -3.02 -5.03
C GLY A 280 10.87 -2.28 -3.71
N HIS A 281 11.58 -2.89 -2.77
CA HIS A 281 12.02 -2.24 -1.54
C HIS A 281 13.31 -1.45 -1.79
N THR A 282 13.39 -0.24 -1.25
CA THR A 282 14.60 0.60 -1.30
C THR A 282 15.70 0.08 -0.37
N THR A 283 15.29 -0.51 0.75
CA THR A 283 16.20 -1.06 1.76
C THR A 283 15.78 -2.47 2.14
N ILE A 284 16.74 -3.28 2.55
CA ILE A 284 16.49 -4.65 2.99
C ILE A 284 15.72 -4.69 4.33
N GLU A 285 15.80 -3.62 5.13
CA GLU A 285 15.06 -3.45 6.38
C GLU A 285 13.55 -3.50 6.15
N SER A 286 13.09 -2.96 5.02
CA SER A 286 11.67 -3.06 4.62
C SER A 286 11.23 -4.50 4.39
N THR A 287 12.15 -5.41 4.07
CA THR A 287 11.89 -6.84 3.91
C THR A 287 12.04 -7.58 5.24
N LYS A 288 13.00 -7.17 6.09
CA LYS A 288 13.17 -7.70 7.45
C LYS A 288 11.94 -7.49 8.33
N TYR A 289 11.13 -6.46 8.05
CA TYR A 289 9.83 -6.27 8.70
C TYR A 289 8.93 -7.51 8.61
N TYR A 290 8.93 -8.20 7.46
CA TYR A 290 8.16 -9.44 7.30
C TYR A 290 8.72 -10.60 8.11
N TYR A 291 10.02 -10.59 8.40
CA TYR A 291 10.65 -11.59 9.25
C TYR A 291 10.16 -11.52 10.69
N SER A 292 9.93 -10.30 11.22
CA SER A 292 9.40 -10.10 12.58
C SER A 292 7.92 -10.51 12.74
N ILE A 293 7.20 -10.77 11.63
CA ILE A 293 5.78 -11.12 11.64
C ILE A 293 5.55 -12.63 11.45
N VAL A 294 6.64 -13.40 11.21
CA VAL A 294 6.54 -14.83 10.90
C VAL A 294 6.11 -15.64 12.13
N PRO A 295 4.88 -16.20 12.19
CA PRO A 295 4.44 -17.00 13.33
C PRO A 295 5.30 -18.25 13.56
N GLY A 296 5.84 -18.82 12.48
CA GLY A 296 6.72 -19.99 12.54
C GLY A 296 8.13 -19.72 13.04
N LEU A 297 8.53 -18.43 13.17
CA LEU A 297 9.87 -18.11 13.68
C LEU A 297 10.05 -18.52 15.13
N SER A 298 9.02 -18.39 15.96
CA SER A 298 9.04 -18.86 17.35
C SER A 298 9.23 -20.38 17.43
N GLN A 299 8.62 -21.12 16.52
CA GLN A 299 8.75 -22.58 16.43
C GLN A 299 10.15 -22.99 15.95
N ILE A 300 10.67 -22.30 14.91
CA ILE A 300 12.04 -22.52 14.41
C ILE A 300 13.09 -22.12 15.46
N LEU A 301 12.85 -21.05 16.20
CA LEU A 301 13.72 -20.66 17.32
C LEU A 301 13.66 -21.69 18.44
N ARG A 302 12.49 -22.19 18.81
CA ARG A 302 12.32 -23.30 19.77
C ARG A 302 13.10 -24.53 19.30
N GLU A 303 12.85 -25.05 18.12
CA GLU A 303 13.52 -26.25 17.57
C GLU A 303 15.05 -26.10 17.49
N LYS A 304 15.59 -24.89 17.39
CA LYS A 304 17.03 -24.63 17.32
C LYS A 304 17.66 -24.22 18.66
N THR A 305 16.88 -23.76 19.62
CA THR A 305 17.38 -23.28 20.92
C THR A 305 16.96 -24.14 22.08
N GLU A 306 15.92 -24.96 21.96
CA GLU A 306 15.42 -25.80 23.06
C GLU A 306 16.39 -26.89 23.52
N THR A 307 17.25 -27.36 22.65
CA THR A 307 18.27 -28.38 23.03
C THR A 307 19.41 -27.81 23.91
N GLY A 308 19.41 -26.53 24.21
CA GLY A 308 20.50 -25.88 24.97
C GLY A 308 20.07 -25.25 26.30
N PHE A 309 18.79 -25.15 26.59
CA PHE A 309 18.29 -24.40 27.75
C PHE A 309 17.58 -25.23 28.83
N ASP A 310 17.17 -26.48 28.51
CA ASP A 310 16.41 -27.33 29.44
C ASP A 310 17.15 -27.60 30.77
N TRP A 311 18.50 -27.57 30.74
CA TRP A 311 19.30 -27.76 31.96
C TRP A 311 19.41 -26.50 32.86
N ILE A 312 18.97 -25.32 32.36
CA ILE A 312 19.01 -24.03 33.10
C ILE A 312 17.66 -23.69 33.70
N VAL A 313 16.57 -24.29 33.20
CA VAL A 313 15.22 -24.06 33.72
C VAL A 313 15.00 -24.97 34.92
N PRO A 314 14.78 -24.42 36.15
CA PRO A 314 14.45 -25.26 37.30
C PRO A 314 13.14 -26.03 37.03
N GLU A 315 13.12 -27.34 37.37
CA GLU A 315 11.88 -28.07 37.38
C GLU A 315 10.97 -27.43 38.44
N VAL A 316 9.84 -26.91 38.00
CA VAL A 316 8.79 -26.44 38.90
C VAL A 316 8.03 -27.71 39.33
N GLU A 317 8.29 -28.21 40.54
CA GLU A 317 7.45 -29.24 41.12
C GLU A 317 6.05 -28.64 41.29
N ASP A 318 5.07 -29.20 40.59
CA ASP A 318 3.66 -28.90 40.82
C ASP A 318 3.31 -29.42 42.20
N ASP A 319 3.28 -28.55 43.20
CA ASP A 319 2.71 -28.82 44.54
C ASP A 319 1.17 -28.96 44.43
N GLU A 320 0.73 -30.01 43.75
CA GLU A 320 -0.64 -30.52 43.90
C GLU A 320 -0.66 -31.63 44.97
N SER A 321 -0.54 -31.25 46.21
CA SER A 321 -1.10 -32.04 47.31
C SER A 321 -1.11 -31.18 48.58
N ASN A 322 -2.30 -30.61 48.90
CA ASN A 322 -2.92 -30.70 50.23
C ASN A 322 -4.03 -29.67 50.37
N GLU A 323 -5.19 -30.28 50.66
CA GLU A 323 -6.44 -29.83 51.28
C GLU A 323 -7.52 -29.31 50.35
#